data_e3c7f0a2d0253ab0aa09a7925a8e5ee3
#
_entry.id   e3c7f0a2d0253ab0aa09a7925a8e5ee3
#
_cell.length_a   1.000
_cell.length_b   1.000
_cell.length_c   1.000
_cell.angle_alpha   90.00
_cell.angle_beta   90.00
_cell.angle_gamma   90.00
#
_symmetry.space_group_name_H-M   'P 1'
#
loop_
_entity.id
_entity.type
_entity.pdbx_description
1 polymer ?
#
loop_
_entity_poly.entity_id
_entity_poly.type
_entity_poly.pdbx_seq_one_letter_code
_entity_poly.pdbx_strand_id
1 'polypeptide(L)'
;MSTYNVIVLDTLQTRSDIEGRTIVCSKLIPVGSTFGNKLTQTSSPFDYTLEINGTTTNTGSNLNIEHGDLGLGPYSTNRFTLVENSQYKIDNNFYVNINQGSNGATVKVDNTLPSKCANIVSSITSLSTTLSQLS
;
A
#
# COMPACT_ATOMS: atom_id res chain seq x y z
N MET A 1 13.29 -10.40 -0.33
CA MET A 1 13.09 -9.00 -0.78
C MET A 1 11.80 -8.90 -1.57
N SER A 2 10.94 -7.99 -1.19
CA SER A 2 9.70 -7.75 -1.94
C SER A 2 9.99 -6.95 -3.20
N THR A 3 9.39 -7.38 -4.31
CA THR A 3 9.48 -6.68 -5.58
C THR A 3 8.18 -5.95 -5.84
N TYR A 4 8.27 -4.66 -6.09
CA TYR A 4 7.09 -3.84 -6.38
C TYR A 4 6.77 -3.88 -7.86
N ASN A 5 5.48 -4.00 -8.18
CA ASN A 5 4.96 -3.84 -9.52
C ASN A 5 4.65 -2.37 -9.81
N VAL A 6 4.28 -1.61 -8.77
CA VAL A 6 3.95 -0.19 -8.90
C VAL A 6 4.58 0.57 -7.73
N ILE A 7 5.33 1.61 -8.07
CA ILE A 7 5.90 2.56 -7.10
C ILE A 7 5.35 3.93 -7.43
N VAL A 8 4.63 4.53 -6.48
CA VAL A 8 4.00 5.85 -6.66
C VAL A 8 4.61 6.81 -5.65
N LEU A 9 5.35 7.79 -6.14
CA LEU A 9 6.03 8.77 -5.27
C LEU A 9 5.09 9.86 -4.77
N ASP A 10 4.09 10.22 -5.54
CA ASP A 10 3.14 11.27 -5.18
C ASP A 10 1.76 10.67 -4.90
N THR A 11 0.83 10.72 -5.84
CA THR A 11 -0.56 10.36 -5.62
C THR A 11 -0.98 9.20 -6.49
N LEU A 12 -1.62 8.19 -5.91
CA LEU A 12 -2.23 7.08 -6.65
C LEU A 12 -3.76 7.24 -6.63
N GLN A 13 -4.34 7.23 -7.81
CA GLN A 13 -5.79 7.14 -8.00
C GLN A 13 -6.03 6.22 -9.19
N THR A 14 -6.61 5.05 -8.96
CA THR A 14 -6.87 4.10 -10.04
C THR A 14 -8.11 3.27 -9.76
N ARG A 15 -8.87 2.98 -10.80
CA ARG A 15 -10.00 2.03 -10.76
C ARG A 15 -9.59 0.65 -11.25
N SER A 16 -8.42 0.55 -11.89
CA SER A 16 -7.89 -0.72 -12.37
C SER A 16 -7.31 -1.52 -11.23
N ASP A 17 -7.42 -2.83 -11.32
CA ASP A 17 -6.78 -3.72 -10.37
C ASP A 17 -5.27 -3.70 -10.57
N ILE A 18 -4.53 -3.81 -9.48
CA ILE A 18 -3.08 -3.94 -9.50
C ILE A 18 -2.74 -5.36 -9.09
N GLU A 19 -2.14 -6.12 -9.99
CA GLU A 19 -1.95 -7.56 -9.84
C GLU A 19 -0.92 -7.93 -8.78
N GLY A 20 0.11 -7.11 -8.59
CA GLY A 20 1.22 -7.37 -7.69
C GLY A 20 1.30 -6.41 -6.52
N ARG A 21 2.52 -6.07 -6.12
CA ARG A 21 2.78 -5.25 -4.94
C ARG A 21 2.91 -3.78 -5.29
N THR A 22 2.35 -2.91 -4.44
CA THR A 22 2.30 -1.46 -4.65
C THR A 22 2.78 -0.72 -3.40
N ILE A 23 3.59 0.31 -3.60
CA ILE A 23 3.92 1.28 -2.54
C ILE A 23 3.53 2.69 -3.00
N VAL A 24 2.81 3.40 -2.11
CA VAL A 24 2.38 4.79 -2.34
C VAL A 24 3.05 5.65 -1.27
N CYS A 25 3.93 6.55 -1.69
CA CYS A 25 4.77 7.29 -0.74
C CYS A 25 4.10 8.55 -0.20
N SER A 26 3.19 9.17 -0.93
CA SER A 26 2.57 10.42 -0.48
C SER A 26 1.07 10.32 -0.22
N LYS A 27 0.26 9.99 -1.23
CA LYS A 27 -1.20 10.04 -1.06
C LYS A 27 -1.92 8.96 -1.84
N LEU A 28 -2.92 8.33 -1.22
CA LEU A 28 -3.83 7.41 -1.89
C LEU A 28 -5.23 8.00 -1.93
N ILE A 29 -5.81 8.01 -3.14
CA ILE A 29 -7.22 8.36 -3.36
C ILE A 29 -7.94 7.07 -3.76
N PRO A 30 -8.74 6.44 -2.86
CA PRO A 30 -9.38 5.16 -3.15
C PRO A 30 -10.56 5.35 -4.09
N VAL A 31 -10.61 4.56 -5.17
CA VAL A 31 -11.70 4.62 -6.16
C VAL A 31 -12.20 3.22 -6.55
N GLY A 32 -12.04 2.23 -5.66
CA GLY A 32 -12.64 0.91 -5.83
C GLY A 32 -11.74 -0.15 -6.45
N SER A 33 -10.43 -0.03 -6.32
CA SER A 33 -9.47 -1.00 -6.87
C SER A 33 -9.30 -2.23 -6.00
N THR A 34 -8.80 -3.32 -6.60
CA THR A 34 -8.33 -4.52 -5.92
C THR A 34 -6.81 -4.63 -6.11
N PHE A 35 -6.10 -4.96 -5.03
CA PHE A 35 -4.65 -5.07 -5.03
C PHE A 35 -4.24 -6.53 -4.78
N GLY A 36 -3.21 -6.98 -5.52
CA GLY A 36 -2.60 -8.27 -5.28
C GLY A 36 -3.38 -9.48 -5.78
N ASN A 37 -4.25 -9.32 -6.79
CA ASN A 37 -5.09 -10.40 -7.29
C ASN A 37 -4.31 -11.49 -8.02
N LYS A 38 -3.06 -11.25 -8.39
CA LYS A 38 -2.18 -12.26 -9.00
C LYS A 38 -1.09 -12.78 -8.05
N LEU A 39 -1.07 -12.31 -6.80
CA LEU A 39 -0.14 -12.85 -5.82
C LEU A 39 -0.62 -14.23 -5.36
N THR A 40 0.31 -15.11 -5.02
CA THR A 40 0.01 -16.50 -4.70
C THR A 40 0.14 -16.85 -3.23
N GLN A 41 0.56 -15.90 -2.40
CA GLN A 41 0.72 -16.13 -0.98
C GLN A 41 -0.65 -16.27 -0.32
N THR A 42 -0.89 -17.41 0.35
CA THR A 42 -2.19 -17.73 0.94
C THR A 42 -2.13 -18.07 2.42
N SER A 43 -0.95 -17.97 3.04
CA SER A 43 -0.77 -18.27 4.46
C SER A 43 0.25 -17.35 5.10
N SER A 44 0.09 -17.12 6.40
CA SER A 44 1.00 -16.31 7.21
C SER A 44 2.40 -16.95 7.29
N PRO A 45 3.52 -16.18 7.35
CA PRO A 45 3.51 -14.70 7.34
C PRO A 45 3.30 -14.12 5.95
N PHE A 46 2.49 -13.08 5.86
CA PHE A 46 2.23 -12.40 4.61
C PHE A 46 3.18 -11.22 4.42
N ASP A 47 3.55 -10.96 3.16
CA ASP A 47 4.21 -9.72 2.76
C ASP A 47 3.18 -8.63 2.55
N TYR A 48 3.62 -7.38 2.56
CA TYR A 48 2.75 -6.27 2.19
C TYR A 48 2.41 -6.31 0.70
N THR A 49 1.14 -6.19 0.41
CA THR A 49 0.64 -6.08 -0.96
C THR A 49 0.44 -4.62 -1.34
N LEU A 50 -0.03 -3.82 -0.40
CA LEU A 50 -0.17 -2.38 -0.53
C LEU A 50 0.47 -1.72 0.67
N GLU A 51 1.34 -0.75 0.42
CA GLU A 51 1.96 0.07 1.45
C GLU A 51 1.62 1.52 1.18
N ILE A 52 1.07 2.22 2.20
CA ILE A 52 0.68 3.62 2.09
C ILE A 52 1.42 4.41 3.17
N ASN A 53 2.47 5.12 2.76
CA ASN A 53 3.26 5.90 3.71
C ASN A 53 2.56 7.19 4.16
N GLY A 54 1.85 7.83 3.27
CA GLY A 54 1.28 9.15 3.52
C GLY A 54 -0.21 9.14 3.83
N THR A 55 -0.91 10.12 3.29
CA THR A 55 -2.31 10.38 3.60
C THR A 55 -3.27 9.61 2.69
N THR A 56 -4.54 9.59 3.08
CA THR A 56 -5.63 9.04 2.28
C THR A 56 -6.78 10.04 2.20
N THR A 57 -7.68 9.84 1.25
CA THR A 57 -8.82 10.73 1.02
C THR A 57 -10.11 9.93 1.11
N ASN A 58 -11.16 10.55 1.65
CA ASN A 58 -12.50 9.98 1.67
C ASN A 58 -13.17 10.26 0.31
N THR A 59 -13.52 9.18 -0.40
CA THR A 59 -14.21 9.27 -1.70
C THR A 59 -15.54 8.54 -1.70
N GLY A 60 -15.88 7.86 -0.59
CA GLY A 60 -17.01 6.96 -0.54
C GLY A 60 -16.75 5.59 -1.15
N SER A 61 -15.55 5.35 -1.69
CA SER A 61 -15.16 4.07 -2.29
C SER A 61 -14.34 3.24 -1.33
N ASN A 62 -14.33 1.92 -1.53
CA ASN A 62 -13.60 0.96 -0.72
C ASN A 62 -12.52 0.29 -1.56
N LEU A 63 -11.57 -0.37 -0.88
CA LEU A 63 -10.52 -1.15 -1.53
C LEU A 63 -10.57 -2.60 -1.08
N ASN A 64 -10.01 -3.48 -1.90
CA ASN A 64 -9.82 -4.89 -1.56
C ASN A 64 -8.34 -5.26 -1.68
N ILE A 65 -7.84 -6.02 -0.70
CA ILE A 65 -6.53 -6.66 -0.76
C ILE A 65 -6.80 -8.15 -0.95
N GLU A 66 -6.53 -8.66 -2.15
CA GLU A 66 -6.85 -10.05 -2.49
C GLU A 66 -5.92 -11.02 -1.76
N HIS A 67 -4.61 -10.76 -1.77
CA HIS A 67 -3.61 -11.58 -1.08
C HIS A 67 -2.61 -10.66 -0.38
N GLY A 68 -2.29 -10.96 0.86
CA GLY A 68 -1.25 -10.26 1.63
C GLY A 68 -1.77 -9.21 2.60
N ASP A 69 -0.84 -8.48 3.18
CA ASP A 69 -1.09 -7.47 4.20
C ASP A 69 -1.16 -6.05 3.61
N LEU A 70 -1.80 -5.15 4.36
CA LEU A 70 -1.74 -3.71 4.13
C LEU A 70 -0.82 -3.07 5.15
N GLY A 71 0.19 -2.34 4.68
CA GLY A 71 1.10 -1.58 5.53
C GLY A 71 0.81 -0.09 5.48
N LEU A 72 0.81 0.57 6.64
CA LEU A 72 0.53 2.00 6.76
C LEU A 72 1.70 2.68 7.45
N GLY A 73 2.13 3.82 6.93
CA GLY A 73 3.15 4.64 7.57
C GLY A 73 2.61 5.34 8.83
N PRO A 74 3.49 5.72 9.76
CA PRO A 74 3.08 6.26 11.06
C PRO A 74 2.84 7.77 11.04
N TYR A 75 2.05 8.27 10.07
CA TYR A 75 1.88 9.72 9.98
C TYR A 75 0.87 10.28 10.98
N SER A 76 0.01 9.42 11.52
CA SER A 76 -0.95 9.81 12.58
C SER A 76 -1.22 8.63 13.50
N THR A 77 -1.84 8.90 14.65
CA THR A 77 -2.30 7.85 15.55
C THR A 77 -3.59 7.22 15.02
N ASN A 78 -3.82 5.96 15.36
CA ASN A 78 -5.07 5.25 15.03
C ASN A 78 -5.38 5.25 13.54
N ARG A 79 -4.40 4.88 12.72
CA ARG A 79 -4.55 4.83 11.28
C ARG A 79 -5.61 3.84 10.82
N PHE A 80 -5.91 2.82 11.62
CA PHE A 80 -6.92 1.83 11.22
C PHE A 80 -7.70 1.33 12.43
N THR A 81 -8.92 0.84 12.15
CA THR A 81 -9.80 0.21 13.13
C THR A 81 -10.41 -1.03 12.49
N LEU A 82 -10.36 -2.16 13.19
CA LEU A 82 -11.07 -3.37 12.74
C LEU A 82 -12.57 -3.14 12.93
N VAL A 83 -13.33 -3.27 11.84
CA VAL A 83 -14.79 -3.07 11.86
C VAL A 83 -15.50 -4.38 12.16
N GLU A 84 -15.24 -5.40 11.32
CA GLU A 84 -15.76 -6.76 11.50
C GLU A 84 -14.95 -7.73 10.65
N ASN A 85 -14.79 -8.95 11.14
CA ASN A 85 -14.03 -10.01 10.46
C ASN A 85 -12.73 -9.47 9.86
N SER A 86 -12.61 -9.40 8.55
CA SER A 86 -11.42 -8.93 7.85
C SER A 86 -11.61 -7.57 7.20
N GLN A 87 -12.57 -6.77 7.67
CA GLN A 87 -12.81 -5.43 7.18
C GLN A 87 -12.29 -4.39 8.16
N TYR A 88 -11.50 -3.46 7.63
CA TYR A 88 -10.88 -2.37 8.41
C TYR A 88 -11.30 -1.02 7.85
N LYS A 89 -11.38 -0.02 8.72
CA LYS A 89 -11.55 1.38 8.31
C LYS A 89 -10.21 2.09 8.44
N ILE A 90 -9.78 2.74 7.37
CA ILE A 90 -8.47 3.37 7.27
C ILE A 90 -8.61 4.88 7.37
N ASP A 91 -7.88 5.50 8.31
CA ASP A 91 -7.86 6.96 8.54
C ASP A 91 -9.26 7.57 8.70
N ASN A 92 -10.25 6.77 9.08
CA ASN A 92 -11.65 7.18 9.11
C ASN A 92 -12.18 7.64 7.74
N ASN A 93 -11.54 7.24 6.65
CA ASN A 93 -11.83 7.71 5.31
C ASN A 93 -12.47 6.65 4.40
N PHE A 94 -12.07 5.38 4.52
CA PHE A 94 -12.58 4.33 3.64
C PHE A 94 -12.40 2.97 4.28
N TYR A 95 -13.10 1.97 3.73
CA TYR A 95 -12.99 0.59 4.19
C TYR A 95 -12.06 -0.20 3.28
N VAL A 96 -11.31 -1.12 3.86
CA VAL A 96 -10.54 -2.11 3.11
C VAL A 96 -10.94 -3.50 3.57
N ASN A 97 -11.15 -4.41 2.61
CA ASN A 97 -11.40 -5.83 2.87
C ASN A 97 -10.09 -6.59 2.65
N ILE A 98 -9.64 -7.31 3.69
CA ILE A 98 -8.45 -8.15 3.61
C ILE A 98 -8.92 -9.58 3.33
N ASN A 99 -8.88 -10.00 2.07
CA ASN A 99 -9.50 -11.25 1.64
C ASN A 99 -8.86 -12.49 2.26
N GLN A 100 -7.57 -12.44 2.59
CA GLN A 100 -6.88 -13.53 3.29
C GLN A 100 -6.84 -13.34 4.81
N GLY A 101 -7.75 -12.54 5.36
CA GLY A 101 -7.81 -12.26 6.79
C GLY A 101 -8.02 -13.51 7.64
N SER A 102 -8.80 -14.47 7.17
CA SER A 102 -9.02 -15.75 7.89
C SER A 102 -7.75 -16.61 7.93
N ASN A 103 -6.76 -16.33 7.07
CA ASN A 103 -5.49 -17.03 7.02
C ASN A 103 -4.37 -16.23 7.71
N GLY A 104 -4.70 -15.12 8.36
CA GLY A 104 -3.75 -14.32 9.12
C GLY A 104 -3.29 -13.02 8.48
N ALA A 105 -3.76 -12.70 7.28
CA ALA A 105 -3.46 -11.40 6.66
C ALA A 105 -4.14 -10.27 7.43
N THR A 106 -3.45 -9.13 7.58
CA THR A 106 -3.93 -8.04 8.43
C THR A 106 -3.42 -6.67 7.96
N VAL A 107 -3.86 -5.63 8.66
CA VAL A 107 -3.38 -4.26 8.50
C VAL A 107 -2.38 -3.97 9.62
N LYS A 108 -1.26 -3.34 9.28
CA LYS A 108 -0.20 -2.99 10.24
C LYS A 108 0.28 -1.58 10.01
N VAL A 109 0.66 -0.89 11.09
CA VAL A 109 1.43 0.35 10.98
C VAL A 109 2.91 -0.03 11.00
N ASP A 110 3.64 0.40 9.98
CA ASP A 110 5.06 0.10 9.81
C ASP A 110 5.87 1.38 9.90
N ASN A 111 6.62 1.51 10.99
CA ASN A 111 7.43 2.69 11.27
C ASN A 111 8.63 2.84 10.33
N THR A 112 8.93 1.82 9.52
CA THR A 112 10.04 1.88 8.55
C THR A 112 9.61 2.43 7.19
N LEU A 113 8.31 2.62 6.94
CA LEU A 113 7.81 3.09 5.65
C LEU A 113 8.36 4.46 5.25
N PRO A 114 8.46 5.47 6.14
CA PRO A 114 9.06 6.75 5.76
C PRO A 114 10.48 6.60 5.23
N SER A 115 11.32 5.80 5.89
CA SER A 115 12.69 5.54 5.45
C SER A 115 12.72 4.76 4.14
N LYS A 116 11.82 3.80 3.98
CA LYS A 116 11.69 3.02 2.73
C LYS A 116 11.38 3.94 1.56
N CYS A 117 10.44 4.85 1.71
CA CYS A 117 10.08 5.82 0.68
C CYS A 117 11.23 6.80 0.40
N ALA A 118 11.91 7.30 1.44
CA ALA A 118 13.05 8.17 1.27
C ALA A 118 14.18 7.49 0.49
N ASN A 119 14.43 6.21 0.75
CA ASN A 119 15.44 5.43 0.03
C ASN A 119 15.07 5.22 -1.44
N ILE A 120 13.79 4.98 -1.71
CA ILE A 120 13.31 4.85 -3.10
C ILE A 120 13.51 6.16 -3.86
N VAL A 121 13.13 7.28 -3.27
CA VAL A 121 13.31 8.60 -3.88
C VAL A 121 14.79 8.87 -4.17
N SER A 122 15.68 8.60 -3.20
CA SER A 122 17.12 8.78 -3.37
C SER A 122 17.67 7.92 -4.51
N SER A 123 17.25 6.67 -4.60
CA SER A 123 17.70 5.75 -5.66
C SER A 123 17.26 6.23 -7.04
N ILE A 124 16.03 6.70 -7.18
CA ILE A 124 15.49 7.21 -8.44
C ILE A 124 16.21 8.50 -8.83
N THR A 125 16.45 9.40 -7.87
CA THR A 125 17.18 10.66 -8.11
C THR A 125 18.60 10.38 -8.57
N SER A 126 19.32 9.45 -7.92
CA SER A 126 20.68 9.08 -8.30
C SER A 126 20.74 8.49 -9.70
N LEU A 127 19.79 7.62 -10.06
CA LEU A 127 19.71 7.04 -11.38
C LEU A 127 19.46 8.11 -12.45
N SER A 128 18.53 9.01 -12.19
CA SER A 128 18.20 10.12 -13.07
C SER A 128 19.41 11.01 -13.34
N THR A 129 20.18 11.34 -12.30
CA THR A 129 21.41 12.13 -12.41
C THR A 129 22.44 11.40 -13.26
N THR A 130 22.65 10.11 -13.03
CA THR A 130 23.57 9.29 -13.80
C THR A 130 23.19 9.25 -15.28
N LEU A 131 21.93 9.02 -15.59
CA LEU A 131 21.43 9.00 -16.97
C LEU A 131 21.62 10.36 -17.65
N SER A 132 21.39 11.44 -16.92
CA SER A 132 21.57 12.80 -17.44
C SER A 132 23.02 13.06 -17.80
N GLN A 133 23.99 12.53 -17.04
CA GLN A 133 25.42 12.69 -17.29
C GLN A 133 25.91 11.86 -18.48
N LEU A 134 25.17 10.84 -18.88
CA LEU A 134 25.54 9.99 -20.02
C LEU A 134 25.10 10.58 -21.37
N SER A 135 24.27 11.57 -21.37
CA SER A 135 23.73 12.16 -22.61
C SER A 135 24.54 13.33 -23.18
#